data_5e34e58188ef60554e318eb065c40717
#
_entry.id   5e34e58188ef60554e318eb065c40717
#
_cell.length_a   1.000
_cell.length_b   1.000
_cell.length_c   1.000
_cell.angle_alpha   90.00
_cell.angle_beta   90.00
_cell.angle_gamma   90.00
#
_symmetry.space_group_name_H-M   'P 1'
#
loop_
_entity.id
_entity.type
_entity.pdbx_description
1 polymer ?
#
loop_
_entity_poly.entity_id
_entity_poly.type
_entity_poly.pdbx_seq_one_letter_code
_entity_poly.pdbx_strand_id
1 'polypeptide(L)'
;WERACKLSRNDAVTAILIDEADDVFNSDLVQGTTDRTNKARINTALENTKKLTVWTTNSLRSMDAAIIRRFHFVLKVGYPPRAQMEKLAQGALAKSLSEENISRLVNTKNLSPALVAQVGEIVDNLQGNKVKFPEDSLMALLEDILKAQGFGKLAAAAKKIGKFDPALSNSDTDLEALSKGLKEAGAGRLCLYGPPGTGKTEFCHWLAKKLERPLIMKKASDLLNCYVSGTEHNIAAAFEEAKRENAVLLFDEIDSFLQDRRTANHSWEVTQVNEFLTQMESYEGYLVATTNLLDLMDNACLRRFDLKAKLEYMTDDQAEEMYRRLAQKLSLRHIS
;
A
#
# COMPACT_ATOMS: atom_id res chain seq x y z
N TRP A 1 23.21 -17.80 -22.59
CA TRP A 1 22.10 -18.50 -23.18
C TRP A 1 22.51 -19.81 -23.84
N GLU A 2 23.45 -19.80 -24.79
CA GLU A 2 23.93 -21.02 -25.48
C GLU A 2 24.46 -22.10 -24.53
N ARG A 3 25.09 -21.69 -23.41
CA ARG A 3 25.53 -22.62 -22.35
C ARG A 3 24.31 -23.23 -21.63
N ALA A 4 23.29 -22.47 -21.32
CA ALA A 4 22.09 -22.98 -20.70
C ALA A 4 21.34 -23.98 -21.59
N CYS A 5 21.26 -23.72 -22.90
CA CYS A 5 20.71 -24.65 -23.88
C CYS A 5 21.52 -25.95 -24.02
N LYS A 6 22.86 -25.90 -23.89
CA LYS A 6 23.69 -27.10 -23.85
C LYS A 6 23.51 -27.90 -22.57
N LEU A 7 23.39 -27.21 -21.42
CA LEU A 7 23.13 -27.81 -20.12
C LEU A 7 21.78 -28.52 -20.07
N SER A 8 20.76 -27.99 -20.77
CA SER A 8 19.40 -28.59 -20.81
C SER A 8 19.38 -30.01 -21.40
N ARG A 9 20.41 -30.38 -22.16
CA ARG A 9 20.57 -31.72 -22.75
C ARG A 9 21.24 -32.72 -21.81
N ASN A 10 21.78 -32.27 -20.68
CA ASN A 10 22.43 -33.13 -19.70
C ASN A 10 21.37 -33.70 -18.75
N ASP A 11 21.30 -35.02 -18.61
CA ASP A 11 20.29 -35.68 -17.74
C ASP A 11 20.51 -35.43 -16.25
N ALA A 12 21.72 -35.03 -15.85
CA ALA A 12 22.02 -34.64 -14.46
C ALA A 12 21.43 -33.28 -14.07
N VAL A 13 21.02 -32.46 -15.04
CA VAL A 13 20.39 -31.15 -14.78
C VAL A 13 18.89 -31.33 -14.56
N THR A 14 18.39 -30.96 -13.38
CA THR A 14 16.97 -31.06 -13.00
C THR A 14 16.17 -29.81 -13.32
N ALA A 15 16.77 -28.63 -13.19
CA ALA A 15 16.14 -27.33 -13.49
C ALA A 15 17.18 -26.32 -13.97
N ILE A 16 16.73 -25.32 -14.72
CA ILE A 16 17.54 -24.19 -15.19
C ILE A 16 16.93 -22.92 -14.68
N LEU A 17 17.68 -22.12 -13.96
CA LEU A 17 17.32 -20.77 -13.55
C LEU A 17 17.99 -19.75 -14.48
N ILE A 18 17.22 -18.86 -15.05
CA ILE A 18 17.68 -17.71 -15.83
C ILE A 18 17.25 -16.46 -15.08
N ASP A 19 18.21 -15.85 -14.42
CA ASP A 19 18.00 -14.64 -13.63
C ASP A 19 18.23 -13.41 -14.52
N GLU A 20 17.51 -12.30 -14.20
CA GLU A 20 17.58 -11.04 -14.93
C GLU A 20 17.36 -11.22 -16.45
N ALA A 21 16.29 -11.92 -16.82
CA ALA A 21 15.97 -12.22 -18.21
C ALA A 21 15.76 -10.94 -19.07
N ASP A 22 15.59 -9.78 -18.44
CA ASP A 22 15.55 -8.47 -19.10
C ASP A 22 16.76 -8.24 -19.99
N ASP A 23 17.95 -8.64 -19.56
CA ASP A 23 19.19 -8.49 -20.33
C ASP A 23 19.20 -9.37 -21.58
N VAL A 24 18.57 -10.53 -21.51
CA VAL A 24 18.43 -11.44 -22.65
C VAL A 24 17.50 -10.86 -23.71
N PHE A 25 16.47 -10.09 -23.27
CA PHE A 25 15.46 -9.50 -24.17
C PHE A 25 15.81 -8.09 -24.64
N ASN A 26 16.62 -7.34 -23.88
CA ASN A 26 17.01 -5.96 -24.17
C ASN A 26 18.36 -5.83 -24.90
N SER A 27 19.12 -6.89 -25.03
CA SER A 27 20.44 -6.87 -25.69
C SER A 27 20.41 -6.42 -27.16
N ASP A 28 19.23 -6.30 -27.73
CA ASP A 28 19.03 -5.92 -29.13
C ASP A 28 19.00 -4.40 -29.36
N LEU A 29 18.97 -3.56 -28.31
CA LEU A 29 18.91 -2.09 -28.45
C LEU A 29 20.30 -1.44 -28.66
N VAL A 30 21.41 -2.17 -28.43
CA VAL A 30 22.77 -1.58 -28.45
C VAL A 30 23.59 -1.87 -29.70
N GLN A 31 23.24 -2.89 -30.49
CA GLN A 31 24.00 -3.20 -31.70
C GLN A 31 23.04 -3.59 -32.85
N GLY A 32 22.90 -2.73 -33.82
CA GLY A 32 22.09 -2.79 -35.03
C GLY A 32 22.13 -4.06 -35.91
N THR A 33 22.14 -5.24 -35.34
CA THR A 33 22.10 -6.54 -36.02
C THR A 33 20.84 -7.31 -35.69
N THR A 34 19.95 -7.31 -36.65
CA THR A 34 18.80 -8.21 -36.91
C THR A 34 18.15 -8.90 -35.71
N ASP A 35 17.22 -8.19 -35.13
CA ASP A 35 16.21 -8.51 -34.11
C ASP A 35 15.49 -9.88 -34.29
N ARG A 36 15.40 -10.41 -35.48
CA ARG A 36 14.67 -11.65 -35.81
C ARG A 36 15.40 -12.93 -35.41
N THR A 37 16.72 -12.93 -35.43
CA THR A 37 17.52 -14.15 -35.22
C THR A 37 17.58 -14.55 -33.75
N ASN A 38 17.67 -13.59 -32.84
CA ASN A 38 17.69 -13.86 -31.40
C ASN A 38 16.31 -14.23 -30.88
N LYS A 39 15.26 -13.58 -31.33
CA LYS A 39 13.86 -13.96 -30.98
C LYS A 39 13.54 -15.39 -31.46
N ALA A 40 13.95 -15.76 -32.66
CA ALA A 40 13.77 -17.12 -33.17
C ALA A 40 14.52 -18.15 -32.34
N ARG A 41 15.74 -17.84 -31.90
CA ARG A 41 16.55 -18.73 -31.03
C ARG A 41 15.93 -18.91 -29.65
N ILE A 42 15.46 -17.84 -29.02
CA ILE A 42 14.78 -17.90 -27.72
C ILE A 42 13.50 -18.73 -27.85
N ASN A 43 12.70 -18.48 -28.86
CA ASN A 43 11.48 -19.23 -29.12
C ASN A 43 11.76 -20.74 -29.30
N THR A 44 12.71 -21.08 -30.15
CA THR A 44 13.09 -22.48 -30.40
C THR A 44 13.61 -23.16 -29.12
N ALA A 45 14.30 -22.42 -28.29
CA ALA A 45 14.82 -22.97 -27.03
C ALA A 45 13.73 -23.19 -25.98
N LEU A 46 12.78 -22.25 -25.86
CA LEU A 46 11.61 -22.41 -24.98
C LEU A 46 10.76 -23.61 -25.39
N GLU A 47 10.55 -23.81 -26.70
CA GLU A 47 9.75 -24.91 -27.25
C GLU A 47 10.44 -26.28 -27.14
N ASN A 48 11.75 -26.32 -27.25
CA ASN A 48 12.51 -27.59 -27.25
C ASN A 48 13.04 -28.02 -25.87
N THR A 49 12.92 -27.17 -24.85
CA THR A 49 13.41 -27.50 -23.51
C THR A 49 12.42 -28.39 -22.78
N LYS A 50 12.83 -29.64 -22.51
CA LYS A 50 12.07 -30.63 -21.74
C LYS A 50 12.27 -30.51 -20.21
N LYS A 51 13.20 -29.68 -19.78
CA LYS A 51 13.55 -29.48 -18.38
C LYS A 51 12.76 -28.27 -17.80
N LEU A 52 12.57 -28.29 -16.50
CA LEU A 52 12.01 -27.14 -15.82
C LEU A 52 12.92 -25.92 -16.01
N THR A 53 12.36 -24.83 -16.52
CA THR A 53 13.06 -23.56 -16.62
C THR A 53 12.31 -22.50 -15.83
N VAL A 54 13.02 -21.76 -14.98
CA VAL A 54 12.51 -20.64 -14.22
C VAL A 54 13.23 -19.38 -14.73
N TRP A 55 12.45 -18.38 -15.09
CA TRP A 55 12.94 -17.11 -15.59
C TRP A 55 12.49 -16.01 -14.64
N THR A 56 13.42 -15.18 -14.18
CA THR A 56 13.09 -14.00 -13.38
C THR A 56 13.29 -12.75 -14.23
N THR A 57 12.40 -11.78 -14.06
CA THR A 57 12.46 -10.48 -14.75
C THR A 57 11.87 -9.39 -13.86
N ASN A 58 12.43 -8.20 -13.95
CA ASN A 58 11.90 -7.02 -13.24
C ASN A 58 10.76 -6.36 -14.02
N SER A 59 10.63 -6.62 -15.32
CA SER A 59 9.59 -6.02 -16.17
C SER A 59 9.14 -6.94 -17.29
N LEU A 60 7.86 -7.24 -17.34
CA LEU A 60 7.26 -7.92 -18.49
C LEU A 60 7.04 -6.99 -19.69
N ARG A 61 7.16 -5.66 -19.51
CA ARG A 61 6.92 -4.70 -20.60
C ARG A 61 7.99 -4.76 -21.69
N SER A 62 9.18 -5.22 -21.36
CA SER A 62 10.27 -5.42 -22.31
C SER A 62 10.14 -6.72 -23.11
N MET A 63 9.28 -7.65 -22.65
CA MET A 63 9.10 -8.96 -23.29
C MET A 63 8.00 -8.92 -24.35
N ASP A 64 8.29 -9.54 -25.49
CA ASP A 64 7.30 -9.75 -26.55
C ASP A 64 6.16 -10.66 -26.07
N ALA A 65 4.91 -10.28 -26.32
CA ALA A 65 3.75 -11.06 -25.96
C ALA A 65 3.78 -12.51 -26.53
N ALA A 66 4.45 -12.72 -27.67
CA ALA A 66 4.62 -14.03 -28.26
C ALA A 66 5.55 -14.92 -27.42
N ILE A 67 6.52 -14.35 -26.71
CA ILE A 67 7.40 -15.04 -25.79
C ILE A 67 6.66 -15.38 -24.49
N ILE A 68 5.93 -14.42 -23.93
CA ILE A 68 5.16 -14.59 -22.69
C ILE A 68 4.16 -15.76 -22.83
N ARG A 69 3.51 -15.90 -23.98
CA ARG A 69 2.55 -17.00 -24.25
C ARG A 69 3.16 -18.41 -24.24
N ARG A 70 4.48 -18.54 -24.30
CA ARG A 70 5.21 -19.83 -24.26
C ARG A 70 5.54 -20.29 -22.86
N PHE A 71 5.40 -19.43 -21.87
CA PHE A 71 5.53 -19.84 -20.48
C PHE A 71 4.26 -20.54 -20.02
N HIS A 72 4.39 -21.68 -19.35
CA HIS A 72 3.25 -22.39 -18.77
C HIS A 72 2.61 -21.61 -17.61
N PHE A 73 3.43 -20.88 -16.86
CA PHE A 73 3.01 -20.06 -15.72
C PHE A 73 3.76 -18.74 -15.73
N VAL A 74 3.04 -17.66 -15.44
CA VAL A 74 3.60 -16.35 -15.19
C VAL A 74 3.13 -15.91 -13.81
N LEU A 75 4.08 -15.76 -12.88
CA LEU A 75 3.81 -15.38 -11.50
C LEU A 75 4.34 -13.97 -11.25
N LYS A 76 3.47 -13.09 -10.77
CA LYS A 76 3.88 -11.79 -10.27
C LYS A 76 4.24 -11.91 -8.79
N VAL A 77 5.53 -11.75 -8.48
CA VAL A 77 6.01 -11.67 -7.10
C VAL A 77 6.02 -10.21 -6.68
N GLY A 78 5.14 -9.84 -5.78
CA GLY A 78 5.06 -8.49 -5.22
C GLY A 78 5.73 -8.40 -3.85
N TYR A 79 5.75 -7.20 -3.29
CA TYR A 79 6.14 -7.03 -1.89
C TYR A 79 5.19 -7.80 -0.99
N PRO A 80 5.70 -8.45 0.07
CA PRO A 80 4.85 -9.17 1.01
C PRO A 80 3.92 -8.21 1.76
N PRO A 81 2.75 -8.69 2.21
CA PRO A 81 1.87 -7.91 3.07
C PRO A 81 2.56 -7.41 4.34
N ARG A 82 2.10 -6.26 4.86
CA ARG A 82 2.69 -5.62 6.05
C ARG A 82 2.83 -6.57 7.24
N ALA A 83 1.83 -7.40 7.49
CA ALA A 83 1.89 -8.38 8.58
C ALA A 83 3.02 -9.39 8.43
N GLN A 84 3.37 -9.78 7.21
CA GLN A 84 4.52 -10.64 6.95
C GLN A 84 5.84 -9.88 7.08
N MET A 85 5.89 -8.64 6.57
CA MET A 85 7.07 -7.77 6.74
C MET A 85 7.33 -7.47 8.22
N GLU A 86 6.29 -7.26 9.01
CA GLU A 86 6.42 -7.04 10.46
C GLU A 86 7.03 -8.24 11.17
N LYS A 87 6.57 -9.45 10.85
CA LYS A 87 7.17 -10.69 11.38
C LYS A 87 8.64 -10.84 10.98
N LEU A 88 8.98 -10.53 9.73
CA LEU A 88 10.36 -10.55 9.25
C LEU A 88 11.23 -9.52 9.96
N ALA A 89 10.76 -8.28 10.08
CA ALA A 89 11.47 -7.21 10.75
C ALA A 89 11.63 -7.48 12.27
N GLN A 90 10.59 -8.01 12.92
CA GLN A 90 10.67 -8.44 14.32
C GLN A 90 11.69 -9.57 14.49
N GLY A 91 11.67 -10.58 13.62
CA GLY A 91 12.63 -11.68 13.68
C GLY A 91 14.08 -11.22 13.50
N ALA A 92 14.32 -10.29 12.58
CA ALA A 92 15.66 -9.85 12.21
C ALA A 92 16.19 -8.70 13.11
N LEU A 93 15.33 -7.80 13.60
CA LEU A 93 15.75 -6.51 14.16
C LEU A 93 15.21 -6.20 15.56
N ALA A 94 14.36 -7.08 16.17
CA ALA A 94 13.74 -6.81 17.47
C ALA A 94 14.73 -6.60 18.62
N LYS A 95 15.96 -7.12 18.50
CA LYS A 95 17.02 -6.93 19.50
C LYS A 95 17.66 -5.54 19.42
N SER A 96 17.47 -4.81 18.31
CA SER A 96 18.20 -3.59 17.99
C SER A 96 17.32 -2.39 17.64
N LEU A 97 16.04 -2.62 17.36
CA LEU A 97 15.05 -1.59 17.08
C LEU A 97 13.86 -1.71 18.03
N SER A 98 13.35 -0.57 18.46
CA SER A 98 12.10 -0.47 19.19
C SER A 98 10.89 -0.83 18.29
N GLU A 99 9.76 -1.21 18.91
CA GLU A 99 8.52 -1.50 18.19
C GLU A 99 8.06 -0.30 17.32
N GLU A 100 8.29 0.92 17.80
CA GLU A 100 7.97 2.14 17.04
C GLU A 100 8.80 2.22 15.75
N ASN A 101 10.10 1.95 15.81
CA ASN A 101 10.98 2.00 14.65
C ASN A 101 10.78 0.81 13.71
N ILE A 102 10.46 -0.37 14.23
CA ILE A 102 10.01 -1.51 13.40
C ILE A 102 8.73 -1.13 12.63
N SER A 103 7.76 -0.52 13.30
CA SER A 103 6.53 -0.06 12.65
C SER A 103 6.80 0.99 11.56
N ARG A 104 7.71 1.94 11.79
CA ARG A 104 8.15 2.92 10.77
C ARG A 104 8.77 2.22 9.56
N LEU A 105 9.63 1.26 9.81
CA LEU A 105 10.29 0.50 8.77
C LEU A 105 9.27 -0.26 7.90
N VAL A 106 8.36 -1.00 8.52
CA VAL A 106 7.33 -1.80 7.82
C VAL A 106 6.34 -0.91 7.04
N ASN A 107 6.06 0.31 7.52
CA ASN A 107 5.21 1.28 6.83
C ASN A 107 5.93 2.03 5.70
N THR A 108 7.24 1.79 5.51
CA THR A 108 8.00 2.40 4.41
C THR A 108 7.62 1.73 3.09
N LYS A 109 7.28 2.56 2.09
CA LYS A 109 6.94 2.08 0.75
C LYS A 109 8.13 1.37 0.11
N ASN A 110 7.86 0.30 -0.63
CA ASN A 110 8.85 -0.45 -1.41
C ASN A 110 9.99 -1.07 -0.60
N LEU A 111 9.78 -1.31 0.69
CA LEU A 111 10.76 -2.02 1.50
C LEU A 111 10.84 -3.49 1.06
N SER A 112 12.02 -3.92 0.64
CA SER A 112 12.23 -5.31 0.23
C SER A 112 12.54 -6.21 1.44
N PRO A 113 12.05 -7.47 1.46
CA PRO A 113 12.44 -8.45 2.47
C PRO A 113 13.95 -8.66 2.54
N ALA A 114 14.60 -8.63 1.38
CA ALA A 114 16.06 -8.80 1.27
C ALA A 114 16.83 -7.71 2.02
N LEU A 115 16.36 -6.44 1.93
CA LEU A 115 16.98 -5.35 2.68
C LEU A 115 16.84 -5.54 4.19
N VAL A 116 15.68 -5.97 4.66
CA VAL A 116 15.46 -6.24 6.10
C VAL A 116 16.38 -7.37 6.58
N ALA A 117 16.51 -8.45 5.81
CA ALA A 117 17.40 -9.55 6.13
C ALA A 117 18.87 -9.12 6.13
N GLN A 118 19.31 -8.39 5.12
CA GLN A 118 20.69 -7.88 5.00
C GLN A 118 21.07 -7.00 6.20
N VAL A 119 20.17 -6.10 6.61
CA VAL A 119 20.39 -5.24 7.77
C VAL A 119 20.42 -6.08 9.05
N GLY A 120 19.56 -7.09 9.15
CA GLY A 120 19.59 -8.05 10.26
C GLY A 120 20.95 -8.74 10.40
N GLU A 121 21.51 -9.23 9.30
CA GLU A 121 22.84 -9.85 9.28
C GLU A 121 23.96 -8.88 9.68
N ILE A 122 23.90 -7.62 9.23
CA ILE A 122 24.85 -6.58 9.64
C ILE A 122 24.77 -6.36 11.13
N VAL A 123 23.57 -6.26 11.70
CA VAL A 123 23.35 -6.07 13.11
C VAL A 123 23.87 -7.25 13.94
N ASP A 124 23.57 -8.48 13.51
CA ASP A 124 24.03 -9.69 14.21
C ASP A 124 25.57 -9.79 14.18
N ASN A 125 26.21 -9.46 13.06
CA ASN A 125 27.66 -9.43 12.94
C ASN A 125 28.31 -8.38 13.84
N LEU A 126 27.70 -7.18 13.96
CA LEU A 126 28.17 -6.12 14.85
C LEU A 126 28.02 -6.52 16.32
N GLN A 127 26.91 -7.12 16.70
CA GLN A 127 26.68 -7.61 18.06
C GLN A 127 27.63 -8.75 18.44
N GLY A 128 27.92 -9.66 17.50
CA GLY A 128 28.93 -10.73 17.67
C GLY A 128 30.31 -10.18 18.02
N ASN A 129 30.64 -8.99 17.51
CA ASN A 129 31.89 -8.27 17.81
C ASN A 129 31.79 -7.36 19.07
N LYS A 130 30.73 -7.46 19.88
CA LYS A 130 30.44 -6.64 21.07
C LYS A 130 30.34 -5.14 20.80
N VAL A 131 30.06 -4.72 19.58
CA VAL A 131 29.83 -3.33 19.22
C VAL A 131 28.34 -3.03 19.42
N LYS A 132 28.01 -2.20 20.41
CA LYS A 132 26.65 -1.66 20.55
C LYS A 132 26.43 -0.61 19.48
N PHE A 133 25.55 -0.89 18.53
CA PHE A 133 25.15 0.06 17.50
C PHE A 133 23.89 0.81 18.01
N PRO A 134 23.97 2.15 18.19
CA PRO A 134 22.82 2.93 18.63
C PRO A 134 21.66 2.79 17.63
N GLU A 135 20.43 2.72 18.15
CA GLU A 135 19.22 2.59 17.32
C GLU A 135 19.10 3.71 16.28
N ASP A 136 19.43 4.94 16.65
CA ASP A 136 19.40 6.10 15.74
C ASP A 136 20.38 5.94 14.57
N SER A 137 21.56 5.38 14.82
CA SER A 137 22.55 5.13 13.78
C SER A 137 22.09 4.03 12.82
N LEU A 138 21.39 3.03 13.32
CA LEU A 138 20.80 1.97 12.47
C LEU A 138 19.67 2.54 11.61
N MET A 139 18.84 3.39 12.16
CA MET A 139 17.79 4.08 11.39
C MET A 139 18.36 5.01 10.33
N ALA A 140 19.44 5.72 10.63
CA ALA A 140 20.14 6.55 9.65
C ALA A 140 20.74 5.71 8.51
N LEU A 141 21.39 4.58 8.83
CA LEU A 141 21.93 3.64 7.84
C LEU A 141 20.82 3.11 6.91
N LEU A 142 19.70 2.67 7.48
CA LEU A 142 18.53 2.23 6.71
C LEU A 142 18.01 3.32 5.78
N GLU A 143 17.92 4.56 6.26
CA GLU A 143 17.47 5.68 5.46
C GLU A 143 18.43 5.99 4.32
N ASP A 144 19.73 5.89 4.54
CA ASP A 144 20.74 6.13 3.50
C ASP A 144 20.73 5.02 2.43
N ILE A 145 20.55 3.75 2.82
CA ILE A 145 20.38 2.64 1.88
C ILE A 145 19.11 2.83 1.03
N LEU A 146 17.99 3.19 1.66
CA LEU A 146 16.73 3.44 0.94
C LEU A 146 16.88 4.61 -0.05
N LYS A 147 17.56 5.68 0.34
CA LYS A 147 17.86 6.81 -0.56
C LYS A 147 18.73 6.39 -1.73
N ALA A 148 19.78 5.61 -1.47
CA ALA A 148 20.68 5.12 -2.51
C ALA A 148 19.97 4.22 -3.54
N GLN A 149 18.97 3.45 -3.09
CA GLN A 149 18.13 2.62 -3.95
C GLN A 149 16.98 3.38 -4.63
N GLY A 150 16.84 4.69 -4.39
CA GLY A 150 15.78 5.52 -4.98
C GLY A 150 14.40 5.34 -4.32
N PHE A 151 14.29 4.67 -3.17
CA PHE A 151 13.02 4.42 -2.49
C PHE A 151 12.55 5.55 -1.55
N GLY A 152 13.33 6.64 -1.42
CA GLY A 152 12.95 7.81 -0.64
C GLY A 152 13.33 7.71 0.83
N LYS A 153 12.49 8.26 1.71
CA LYS A 153 12.75 8.32 3.17
C LYS A 153 11.94 7.27 3.91
N LEU A 154 12.40 6.88 5.10
CA LEU A 154 11.62 6.09 6.03
C LEU A 154 10.28 6.76 6.33
N ALA A 155 9.26 5.95 6.54
CA ALA A 155 7.95 6.45 6.96
C ALA A 155 8.10 7.30 8.24
N ALA A 156 7.35 8.39 8.32
CA ALA A 156 7.31 9.19 9.52
C ALA A 156 6.83 8.33 10.70
N ALA A 157 7.31 8.65 11.90
CA ALA A 157 6.77 8.03 13.10
C ALA A 157 5.25 8.22 13.11
N ALA A 158 4.53 7.15 13.42
CA ALA A 158 3.08 7.24 13.54
C ALA A 158 2.77 8.36 14.55
N LYS A 159 2.08 9.41 14.10
CA LYS A 159 1.60 10.43 15.04
C LYS A 159 0.84 9.68 16.12
N LYS A 160 1.13 9.97 17.38
CA LYS A 160 0.31 9.46 18.49
C LYS A 160 -1.09 10.04 18.30
N ILE A 161 -1.92 9.27 17.60
CA ILE A 161 -3.31 9.63 17.34
C ILE A 161 -3.98 9.69 18.70
N GLY A 162 -4.60 10.81 19.00
CA GLY A 162 -5.41 10.96 20.19
C GLY A 162 -6.39 9.78 20.28
N LYS A 163 -6.70 9.31 21.48
CA LYS A 163 -7.70 8.25 21.60
C LYS A 163 -9.03 8.82 21.16
N PHE A 164 -9.45 8.50 19.91
CA PHE A 164 -10.80 8.80 19.47
C PHE A 164 -11.79 8.07 20.40
N ASP A 165 -12.78 8.81 20.88
CA ASP A 165 -13.85 8.27 21.71
C ASP A 165 -15.19 8.56 21.01
N PRO A 166 -15.92 7.54 20.55
CA PRO A 166 -17.21 7.70 19.89
C PRO A 166 -18.22 8.46 20.75
N ALA A 167 -18.16 8.32 22.07
CA ALA A 167 -19.05 9.00 23.00
C ALA A 167 -18.87 10.55 23.01
N LEU A 168 -17.70 11.03 22.62
CA LEU A 168 -17.38 12.45 22.47
C LEU A 168 -17.57 12.98 21.05
N SER A 169 -18.09 12.17 20.14
CA SER A 169 -18.37 12.56 18.76
C SER A 169 -19.84 12.83 18.58
N ASN A 170 -20.16 13.97 17.98
CA ASN A 170 -21.52 14.29 17.58
C ASN A 170 -21.80 13.73 16.19
N SER A 171 -22.54 12.65 16.11
CA SER A 171 -22.89 11.95 14.86
C SER A 171 -24.38 11.66 14.84
N ASP A 172 -24.98 11.68 13.63
CA ASP A 172 -26.35 11.24 13.38
C ASP A 172 -26.52 9.71 13.49
N THR A 173 -25.42 8.98 13.61
CA THR A 173 -25.38 7.52 13.63
C THR A 173 -24.58 7.04 14.86
N ASP A 174 -25.02 5.96 15.48
CA ASP A 174 -24.24 5.30 16.52
C ASP A 174 -22.99 4.66 15.93
N LEU A 175 -21.82 5.30 16.16
CA LEU A 175 -20.53 4.89 15.61
C LEU A 175 -20.05 3.54 16.15
N GLU A 176 -20.44 3.16 17.38
CA GLU A 176 -20.11 1.85 17.94
C GLU A 176 -20.94 0.74 17.31
N ALA A 177 -22.25 0.96 17.19
CA ALA A 177 -23.14 0.02 16.50
C ALA A 177 -22.72 -0.16 15.03
N LEU A 178 -22.37 0.93 14.34
CA LEU A 178 -21.86 0.92 12.98
C LEU A 178 -20.57 0.06 12.86
N SER A 179 -19.63 0.22 13.79
CA SER A 179 -18.40 -0.57 13.76
C SER A 179 -18.65 -2.08 13.95
N LYS A 180 -19.60 -2.43 14.81
CA LYS A 180 -20.02 -3.82 15.01
C LYS A 180 -20.69 -4.42 13.77
N GLY A 181 -21.62 -3.67 13.18
CA GLY A 181 -22.30 -4.08 11.94
C GLY A 181 -21.33 -4.30 10.78
N LEU A 182 -20.35 -3.41 10.60
CA LEU A 182 -19.29 -3.58 9.60
C LEU A 182 -18.43 -4.83 9.87
N LYS A 183 -18.09 -5.09 11.14
CA LYS A 183 -17.31 -6.28 11.51
C LYS A 183 -18.08 -7.57 11.20
N GLU A 184 -19.39 -7.60 11.48
CA GLU A 184 -20.27 -8.73 11.19
C GLU A 184 -20.48 -8.94 9.68
N ALA A 185 -20.63 -7.86 8.92
CA ALA A 185 -20.79 -7.91 7.47
C ALA A 185 -19.51 -8.34 6.74
N GLY A 186 -18.32 -8.16 7.34
CA GLY A 186 -17.04 -8.53 6.74
C GLY A 186 -16.54 -7.56 5.66
N ALA A 187 -17.39 -6.66 5.17
CA ALA A 187 -17.09 -5.62 4.19
C ALA A 187 -18.08 -4.47 4.31
N GLY A 188 -17.82 -3.34 3.65
CA GLY A 188 -18.77 -2.24 3.60
C GLY A 188 -18.16 -0.94 3.10
N ARG A 189 -19.00 -0.07 2.52
CA ARG A 189 -18.64 1.21 1.94
C ARG A 189 -19.30 2.32 2.73
N LEU A 190 -18.48 3.11 3.44
CA LEU A 190 -18.92 4.16 4.35
C LEU A 190 -18.51 5.53 3.81
N CYS A 191 -19.43 6.46 3.77
CA CYS A 191 -19.17 7.88 3.53
C CYS A 191 -19.33 8.66 4.84
N LEU A 192 -18.26 9.30 5.29
CA LEU A 192 -18.27 10.22 6.44
C LEU A 192 -18.27 11.64 5.94
N TYR A 193 -19.24 12.42 6.35
CA TYR A 193 -19.35 13.80 5.91
C TYR A 193 -19.62 14.78 7.07
N GLY A 194 -19.33 16.04 6.85
CA GLY A 194 -19.54 17.10 7.85
C GLY A 194 -18.38 18.10 7.91
N PRO A 195 -18.47 19.11 8.78
CA PRO A 195 -17.49 20.19 8.85
C PRO A 195 -16.05 19.71 9.10
N PRO A 196 -15.04 20.48 8.71
CA PRO A 196 -13.65 20.14 9.02
C PRO A 196 -13.42 20.14 10.54
N GLY A 197 -12.51 19.28 11.01
CA GLY A 197 -12.16 19.19 12.43
C GLY A 197 -13.10 18.38 13.31
N THR A 198 -14.14 17.73 12.76
CA THR A 198 -15.09 16.91 13.51
C THR A 198 -14.62 15.49 13.82
N GLY A 199 -13.39 15.14 13.46
CA GLY A 199 -12.79 13.83 13.80
C GLY A 199 -13.04 12.72 12.79
N LYS A 200 -13.46 13.02 11.54
CA LYS A 200 -13.71 12.01 10.49
C LYS A 200 -12.53 11.07 10.27
N THR A 201 -11.35 11.62 10.08
CA THR A 201 -10.12 10.84 9.86
C THR A 201 -9.71 10.06 11.11
N GLU A 202 -9.90 10.63 12.30
CA GLU A 202 -9.61 9.96 13.58
C GLU A 202 -10.57 8.78 13.82
N PHE A 203 -11.84 8.93 13.45
CA PHE A 203 -12.79 7.81 13.46
C PHE A 203 -12.32 6.66 12.55
N CYS A 204 -11.78 6.94 11.37
CA CYS A 204 -11.26 5.91 10.46
C CYS A 204 -10.12 5.12 11.10
N HIS A 205 -9.22 5.79 11.81
CA HIS A 205 -8.16 5.13 12.56
C HIS A 205 -8.70 4.25 13.68
N TRP A 206 -9.69 4.75 14.43
CA TRP A 206 -10.37 3.99 15.47
C TRP A 206 -11.12 2.79 14.90
N LEU A 207 -11.85 2.97 13.80
CA LEU A 207 -12.58 1.91 13.10
C LEU A 207 -11.64 0.80 12.61
N ALA A 208 -10.54 1.17 11.95
CA ALA A 208 -9.55 0.20 11.48
C ALA A 208 -8.99 -0.65 12.64
N LYS A 209 -8.74 -0.02 13.79
CA LYS A 209 -8.31 -0.73 15.00
C LYS A 209 -9.40 -1.66 15.55
N LYS A 210 -10.66 -1.25 15.54
CA LYS A 210 -11.80 -2.09 15.96
C LYS A 210 -12.03 -3.28 15.03
N LEU A 211 -11.80 -3.10 13.74
CA LEU A 211 -11.86 -4.14 12.73
C LEU A 211 -10.60 -5.03 12.71
N GLU A 212 -9.57 -4.70 13.49
CA GLU A 212 -8.29 -5.40 13.53
C GLU A 212 -7.62 -5.46 12.14
N ARG A 213 -7.74 -4.36 11.38
CA ARG A 213 -7.21 -4.21 10.02
C ARG A 213 -6.26 -3.03 9.94
N PRO A 214 -5.21 -3.10 9.11
CA PRO A 214 -4.41 -1.92 8.82
C PRO A 214 -5.25 -0.86 8.10
N LEU A 215 -4.92 0.41 8.29
CA LEU A 215 -5.52 1.53 7.58
C LEU A 215 -4.58 1.97 6.45
N ILE A 216 -5.10 1.98 5.23
CA ILE A 216 -4.45 2.59 4.08
C ILE A 216 -5.19 3.88 3.77
N MET A 217 -4.53 5.01 3.99
CA MET A 217 -5.08 6.33 3.71
C MET A 217 -4.49 6.87 2.42
N LYS A 218 -5.35 7.33 1.53
CA LYS A 218 -5.03 8.06 0.30
C LYS A 218 -5.72 9.41 0.33
N LYS A 219 -4.97 10.46 0.09
CA LYS A 219 -5.51 11.79 -0.15
C LYS A 219 -5.71 12.01 -1.64
N ALA A 220 -6.53 12.98 -2.01
CA ALA A 220 -6.67 13.37 -3.41
C ALA A 220 -5.32 13.71 -4.06
N SER A 221 -4.43 14.40 -3.35
CA SER A 221 -3.08 14.71 -3.82
C SER A 221 -2.22 13.48 -4.13
N ASP A 222 -2.49 12.35 -3.46
CA ASP A 222 -1.76 11.09 -3.70
C ASP A 222 -2.25 10.36 -4.96
N LEU A 223 -3.47 10.68 -5.41
CA LEU A 223 -4.11 10.06 -6.57
C LEU A 223 -3.91 10.88 -7.84
N LEU A 224 -4.04 12.21 -7.73
CA LEU A 224 -3.95 13.10 -8.87
C LEU A 224 -2.55 13.06 -9.48
N ASN A 225 -2.49 12.86 -10.79
CA ASN A 225 -1.27 12.87 -11.56
C ASN A 225 -1.40 13.88 -12.72
N CYS A 226 -0.32 14.56 -13.04
CA CYS A 226 -0.28 15.50 -14.15
C CYS A 226 -0.35 14.83 -15.55
N TYR A 227 -0.17 13.51 -15.61
CA TYR A 227 -0.28 12.76 -16.86
C TYR A 227 -1.67 12.14 -17.01
N VAL A 228 -2.24 12.22 -18.20
CA VAL A 228 -3.50 11.56 -18.57
C VAL A 228 -3.34 10.05 -18.31
N SER A 229 -4.33 9.41 -17.71
CA SER A 229 -4.34 8.02 -17.24
C SER A 229 -3.49 7.68 -15.99
N GLY A 230 -2.71 8.62 -15.45
CA GLY A 230 -1.95 8.36 -14.22
C GLY A 230 -2.84 8.28 -12.99
N THR A 231 -3.90 9.07 -12.93
CA THR A 231 -4.85 9.09 -11.82
C THR A 231 -5.68 7.80 -11.76
N GLU A 232 -6.19 7.31 -12.88
CA GLU A 232 -6.94 6.05 -12.95
C GLU A 232 -6.08 4.87 -12.47
N HIS A 233 -4.82 4.85 -12.90
CA HIS A 233 -3.87 3.84 -12.44
C HIS A 233 -3.61 3.91 -10.93
N ASN A 234 -3.48 5.11 -10.37
CA ASN A 234 -3.29 5.32 -8.94
C ASN A 234 -4.52 4.90 -8.12
N ILE A 235 -5.73 5.17 -8.65
CA ILE A 235 -6.99 4.72 -8.03
C ILE A 235 -7.00 3.18 -8.00
N ALA A 236 -6.83 2.51 -9.13
CA ALA A 236 -6.82 1.06 -9.21
C ALA A 236 -5.73 0.44 -8.28
N ALA A 237 -4.52 1.02 -8.28
CA ALA A 237 -3.44 0.58 -7.42
C ALA A 237 -3.76 0.72 -5.92
N ALA A 238 -4.53 1.74 -5.51
CA ALA A 238 -4.95 1.91 -4.12
C ALA A 238 -5.91 0.81 -3.67
N PHE A 239 -6.88 0.42 -4.52
CA PHE A 239 -7.79 -0.69 -4.23
C PHE A 239 -7.06 -2.04 -4.19
N GLU A 240 -6.15 -2.29 -5.12
CA GLU A 240 -5.32 -3.50 -5.13
C GLU A 240 -4.40 -3.58 -3.90
N GLU A 241 -3.80 -2.46 -3.49
CA GLU A 241 -3.01 -2.38 -2.26
C GLU A 241 -3.87 -2.76 -1.05
N ALA A 242 -5.07 -2.18 -0.93
CA ALA A 242 -5.97 -2.43 0.18
C ALA A 242 -6.44 -3.90 0.23
N LYS A 243 -6.75 -4.49 -0.93
CA LYS A 243 -7.10 -5.90 -1.06
C LYS A 243 -5.96 -6.81 -0.63
N ARG A 244 -4.75 -6.56 -1.09
CA ARG A 244 -3.56 -7.34 -0.74
C ARG A 244 -3.25 -7.29 0.75
N GLU A 245 -3.36 -6.10 1.36
CA GLU A 245 -3.09 -5.87 2.78
C GLU A 245 -4.26 -6.28 3.69
N ASN A 246 -5.42 -6.62 3.11
CA ASN A 246 -6.66 -6.83 3.83
C ASN A 246 -6.99 -5.65 4.75
N ALA A 247 -6.88 -4.45 4.21
CA ALA A 247 -6.91 -3.18 4.92
C ALA A 247 -8.26 -2.48 4.83
N VAL A 248 -8.48 -1.55 5.75
CA VAL A 248 -9.48 -0.49 5.57
C VAL A 248 -8.90 0.55 4.62
N LEU A 249 -9.52 0.77 3.47
CA LEU A 249 -9.13 1.79 2.51
C LEU A 249 -9.86 3.09 2.81
N LEU A 250 -9.10 4.13 3.16
CA LEU A 250 -9.61 5.47 3.39
C LEU A 250 -9.20 6.39 2.25
N PHE A 251 -10.19 7.00 1.61
CA PHE A 251 -10.00 8.17 0.76
C PHE A 251 -10.38 9.42 1.54
N ASP A 252 -9.39 10.22 1.89
CA ASP A 252 -9.58 11.44 2.68
C ASP A 252 -9.75 12.66 1.77
N GLU A 253 -10.75 13.51 2.08
CA GLU A 253 -11.09 14.70 1.29
C GLU A 253 -11.43 14.39 -0.18
N ILE A 254 -12.31 13.42 -0.38
CA ILE A 254 -12.66 12.89 -1.70
C ILE A 254 -13.38 13.90 -2.59
N ASP A 255 -13.98 14.92 -2.02
CA ASP A 255 -14.68 16.02 -2.71
C ASP A 255 -13.80 16.78 -3.71
N SER A 256 -12.48 16.74 -3.52
CA SER A 256 -11.54 17.41 -4.42
C SER A 256 -11.40 16.74 -5.79
N PHE A 257 -11.82 15.47 -5.95
CA PHE A 257 -11.74 14.77 -7.25
C PHE A 257 -13.02 14.03 -7.66
N LEU A 258 -14.00 13.83 -6.76
CA LEU A 258 -15.29 13.21 -7.08
C LEU A 258 -16.41 14.24 -7.18
N GLN A 259 -16.15 15.34 -7.87
CA GLN A 259 -17.17 16.35 -8.14
C GLN A 259 -18.22 15.84 -9.14
N ASP A 260 -19.39 16.50 -9.13
CA ASP A 260 -20.49 16.16 -10.05
C ASP A 260 -20.01 16.26 -11.53
N ARG A 261 -20.09 15.16 -12.23
CA ARG A 261 -19.68 15.05 -13.65
C ARG A 261 -20.41 16.04 -14.58
N ARG A 262 -21.56 16.57 -14.15
CA ARG A 262 -22.32 17.59 -14.89
C ARG A 262 -21.63 18.95 -14.89
N THR A 263 -20.76 19.19 -13.90
CA THR A 263 -19.96 20.42 -13.76
C THR A 263 -18.52 20.23 -14.19
N ALA A 264 -18.17 19.04 -14.69
CA ALA A 264 -16.83 18.73 -15.15
C ALA A 264 -16.43 19.64 -16.33
N ASN A 265 -15.27 20.27 -16.22
CA ASN A 265 -14.71 21.12 -17.25
C ASN A 265 -13.91 20.32 -18.31
N HIS A 266 -13.48 19.12 -17.95
CA HIS A 266 -12.63 18.28 -18.78
C HIS A 266 -13.09 16.82 -18.80
N SER A 267 -12.92 16.15 -19.94
CA SER A 267 -13.31 14.75 -20.11
C SER A 267 -12.57 13.78 -19.19
N TRP A 268 -11.34 14.09 -18.81
CA TRP A 268 -10.55 13.25 -17.91
C TRP A 268 -11.09 13.24 -16.47
N GLU A 269 -11.76 14.29 -16.02
CA GLU A 269 -12.46 14.32 -14.71
C GLU A 269 -13.57 13.27 -14.67
N VAL A 270 -14.33 13.16 -15.75
CA VAL A 270 -15.38 12.14 -15.91
C VAL A 270 -14.80 10.72 -15.87
N THR A 271 -13.63 10.53 -16.53
CA THR A 271 -12.98 9.22 -16.57
C THR A 271 -12.48 8.78 -15.20
N GLN A 272 -11.92 9.69 -14.42
CA GLN A 272 -11.47 9.44 -13.04
C GLN A 272 -12.63 9.01 -12.13
N VAL A 273 -13.76 9.71 -12.19
CA VAL A 273 -14.96 9.35 -11.43
C VAL A 273 -15.47 7.98 -11.85
N ASN A 274 -15.51 7.67 -13.14
CA ASN A 274 -15.94 6.37 -13.65
C ASN A 274 -15.02 5.24 -13.18
N GLU A 275 -13.69 5.43 -13.21
CA GLU A 275 -12.74 4.45 -12.70
C GLU A 275 -12.95 4.19 -11.21
N PHE A 276 -13.09 5.25 -10.42
CA PHE A 276 -13.37 5.11 -8.99
C PHE A 276 -14.66 4.30 -8.74
N LEU A 277 -15.74 4.59 -9.48
CA LEU A 277 -17.00 3.87 -9.38
C LEU A 277 -16.85 2.39 -9.72
N THR A 278 -16.10 2.07 -10.77
CA THR A 278 -15.83 0.70 -11.20
C THR A 278 -15.07 -0.08 -10.13
N GLN A 279 -14.01 0.53 -9.58
CA GLN A 279 -13.22 -0.08 -8.51
C GLN A 279 -14.06 -0.27 -7.24
N MET A 280 -14.85 0.75 -6.88
CA MET A 280 -15.74 0.72 -5.71
C MET A 280 -16.78 -0.40 -5.79
N GLU A 281 -17.36 -0.65 -6.97
CA GLU A 281 -18.35 -1.72 -7.17
C GLU A 281 -17.76 -3.12 -7.01
N SER A 282 -16.55 -3.32 -7.50
CA SER A 282 -15.86 -4.61 -7.45
C SER A 282 -15.12 -4.88 -6.14
N TYR A 283 -15.04 -3.87 -5.23
CA TYR A 283 -14.28 -3.99 -4.00
C TYR A 283 -15.09 -4.66 -2.89
N GLU A 284 -14.61 -5.80 -2.41
CA GLU A 284 -15.23 -6.61 -1.36
C GLU A 284 -14.61 -6.37 0.03
N GLY A 285 -13.92 -5.25 0.23
CA GLY A 285 -13.29 -4.89 1.50
C GLY A 285 -14.00 -3.74 2.21
N TYR A 286 -13.30 -3.14 3.17
CA TYR A 286 -13.79 -1.96 3.88
C TYR A 286 -13.31 -0.70 3.18
N LEU A 287 -14.23 0.06 2.64
CA LEU A 287 -13.99 1.35 2.01
C LEU A 287 -14.59 2.47 2.85
N VAL A 288 -13.79 3.46 3.19
CA VAL A 288 -14.25 4.68 3.84
C VAL A 288 -13.86 5.88 2.99
N ALA A 289 -14.78 6.79 2.78
CA ALA A 289 -14.52 8.08 2.15
C ALA A 289 -14.89 9.20 3.11
N THR A 290 -14.07 10.24 3.17
CA THR A 290 -14.41 11.45 3.93
C THR A 290 -14.62 12.63 2.99
N THR A 291 -15.57 13.47 3.30
CA THR A 291 -15.83 14.72 2.59
C THR A 291 -16.30 15.82 3.54
N ASN A 292 -15.96 17.06 3.22
CA ASN A 292 -16.50 18.22 3.89
C ASN A 292 -17.74 18.77 3.14
N LEU A 293 -17.93 18.40 1.87
CA LEU A 293 -18.89 18.98 0.94
C LEU A 293 -19.69 17.88 0.23
N LEU A 294 -20.59 17.21 0.99
CA LEU A 294 -21.39 16.10 0.44
C LEU A 294 -22.21 16.52 -0.80
N ASP A 295 -22.72 17.74 -0.80
CA ASP A 295 -23.60 18.26 -1.86
C ASP A 295 -22.87 18.47 -3.20
N LEU A 296 -21.54 18.55 -3.18
CA LEU A 296 -20.73 18.69 -4.40
C LEU A 296 -20.34 17.34 -5.01
N MET A 297 -20.57 16.25 -4.29
CA MET A 297 -20.21 14.91 -4.78
C MET A 297 -21.17 14.41 -5.85
N ASP A 298 -20.63 13.65 -6.79
CA ASP A 298 -21.42 12.97 -7.81
C ASP A 298 -22.45 12.03 -7.18
N ASN A 299 -23.71 12.17 -7.57
CA ASN A 299 -24.83 11.39 -7.04
C ASN A 299 -24.69 9.89 -7.30
N ALA A 300 -23.99 9.48 -8.37
CA ALA A 300 -23.73 8.06 -8.64
C ALA A 300 -22.75 7.47 -7.64
N CYS A 301 -21.76 8.26 -7.17
CA CYS A 301 -20.90 7.87 -6.08
C CYS A 301 -21.66 7.71 -4.76
N LEU A 302 -22.50 8.69 -4.43
CA LEU A 302 -23.27 8.69 -3.18
C LEU A 302 -24.23 7.49 -3.05
N ARG A 303 -24.78 7.02 -4.16
CA ARG A 303 -25.68 5.85 -4.18
C ARG A 303 -24.97 4.52 -3.96
N ARG A 304 -23.64 4.47 -4.14
CA ARG A 304 -22.85 3.27 -3.99
C ARG A 304 -22.26 3.06 -2.60
N PHE A 305 -22.35 4.09 -1.75
CA PHE A 305 -22.06 3.93 -0.32
C PHE A 305 -23.21 3.22 0.38
N ASP A 306 -22.90 2.17 1.10
CA ASP A 306 -23.88 1.39 1.87
C ASP A 306 -24.40 2.20 3.05
N LEU A 307 -23.53 3.01 3.66
CA LEU A 307 -23.84 3.86 4.80
C LEU A 307 -23.25 5.27 4.62
N LYS A 308 -23.97 6.27 5.14
CA LYS A 308 -23.52 7.65 5.19
C LYS A 308 -23.73 8.13 6.63
N ALA A 309 -22.67 8.62 7.27
CA ALA A 309 -22.72 9.12 8.63
C ALA A 309 -22.24 10.57 8.67
N LYS A 310 -23.03 11.42 9.27
CA LYS A 310 -22.73 12.84 9.48
C LYS A 310 -21.99 13.00 10.81
N LEU A 311 -20.85 13.69 10.77
CA LEU A 311 -20.15 14.13 11.95
C LEU A 311 -20.29 15.65 12.05
N GLU A 312 -20.76 16.13 13.18
CA GLU A 312 -20.92 17.55 13.47
C GLU A 312 -19.95 18.01 14.57
N TYR A 313 -19.93 19.32 14.82
CA TYR A 313 -19.17 19.82 15.95
C TYR A 313 -19.74 19.27 17.25
N MET A 314 -18.86 19.07 18.23
CA MET A 314 -19.25 18.59 19.56
C MET A 314 -20.33 19.47 20.15
N THR A 315 -21.25 18.86 20.87
CA THR A 315 -22.20 19.61 21.72
C THR A 315 -21.45 20.22 22.91
N ASP A 316 -22.05 21.21 23.56
CA ASP A 316 -21.45 21.86 24.74
C ASP A 316 -21.12 20.84 25.84
N ASP A 317 -22.01 19.89 26.08
CA ASP A 317 -21.81 18.81 27.07
C ASP A 317 -20.62 17.91 26.71
N GLN A 318 -20.47 17.56 25.42
CA GLN A 318 -19.35 16.76 24.93
C GLN A 318 -18.04 17.53 25.03
N ALA A 319 -18.05 18.81 24.73
CA ALA A 319 -16.89 19.68 24.83
C ALA A 319 -16.47 19.83 26.32
N GLU A 320 -17.40 20.04 27.22
CA GLU A 320 -17.12 20.11 28.67
C GLU A 320 -16.50 18.82 29.19
N GLU A 321 -17.06 17.67 28.83
CA GLU A 321 -16.51 16.36 29.22
C GLU A 321 -15.12 16.14 28.65
N MET A 322 -14.84 16.52 27.41
CA MET A 322 -13.52 16.48 26.81
C MET A 322 -12.52 17.33 27.58
N TYR A 323 -12.89 18.59 27.93
CA TYR A 323 -12.04 19.47 28.75
C TYR A 323 -11.76 18.88 30.12
N ARG A 324 -12.78 18.30 30.78
CA ARG A 324 -12.64 17.65 32.09
C ARG A 324 -11.63 16.50 32.04
N ARG A 325 -11.71 15.64 31.02
CA ARG A 325 -10.74 14.52 30.83
C ARG A 325 -9.33 15.01 30.51
N LEU A 326 -9.19 16.08 29.75
CA LEU A 326 -7.88 16.68 29.46
C LEU A 326 -7.28 17.33 30.71
N ALA A 327 -8.06 18.06 31.48
CA ALA A 327 -7.62 18.70 32.71
C ALA A 327 -7.14 17.67 33.76
N GLN A 328 -7.86 16.55 33.90
CA GLN A 328 -7.44 15.44 34.78
C GLN A 328 -6.09 14.85 34.37
N LYS A 329 -5.84 14.71 33.06
CA LYS A 329 -4.52 14.22 32.56
C LYS A 329 -3.40 15.22 32.81
N LEU A 330 -3.68 16.52 32.76
CA LEU A 330 -2.70 17.58 32.98
C LEU A 330 -2.38 17.75 34.47
N SER A 331 -3.38 17.69 35.36
CA SER A 331 -3.17 17.77 36.81
C SER A 331 -2.36 16.61 37.39
N LEU A 332 -2.44 15.40 36.79
CA LEU A 332 -1.61 14.25 37.18
C LEU A 332 -0.14 14.38 36.71
N ARG A 333 0.17 15.27 35.75
CA ARG A 333 1.57 15.51 35.33
C ARG A 333 2.30 16.55 36.17
N HIS A 334 1.61 17.34 36.95
CA HIS A 334 2.21 18.34 37.87
C HIS A 334 2.43 17.84 39.28
N ILE A 335 2.07 16.58 39.56
CA ILE A 335 2.18 15.95 40.90
C ILE A 335 3.23 14.83 40.93
N SER A 336 3.89 14.54 39.82
CA SER A 336 4.97 13.53 39.73
C SER A 336 6.34 14.17 39.52
#